data_6a91c3bd7175c19afa951e56e50131dd
#
_entry.id   6a91c3bd7175c19afa951e56e50131dd
#
_cell.length_a   1.000
_cell.length_b   1.000
_cell.length_c   1.000
_cell.angle_alpha   90.00
_cell.angle_beta   90.00
_cell.angle_gamma   90.00
#
_symmetry.space_group_name_H-M   'P 1'
#
loop_
_entity.id
_entity.type
_entity.pdbx_description
1 polymer ?
#
loop_
_entity_poly.entity_id
_entity_poly.type
_entity_poly.pdbx_seq_one_letter_code
_entity_poly.pdbx_strand_id
1 'polypeptide(L)'
;MASTEQAHPVEIGRNPWGVVLDHPAWRTLELRWLPGDLTDADFKETLDLFAELGEQHNPQFMIIDATDFRHEFGPGVMEWRAEKIIPRYGAAGVQKFAFLVKPGFPGTVEEGAQPAVEGSASFPTGWFSTRERAYQWLAEK
;
A
#
# COMPACT_ATOMS: atom_id res chain seq x y z
N MET A 1 -1.73 -24.30 -16.37
CA MET A 1 -2.32 -23.67 -16.59
C MET A 1 -3.06 -22.89 -15.72
N ALA A 2 -3.75 -23.29 -14.94
CA ALA A 2 -4.52 -22.52 -14.01
C ALA A 2 -3.71 -21.50 -13.25
N SER A 3 -2.46 -21.80 -12.98
CA SER A 3 -1.61 -20.89 -12.21
C SER A 3 -1.45 -19.53 -12.86
N THR A 4 -1.51 -19.49 -14.19
CA THR A 4 -1.36 -18.22 -14.88
C THR A 4 -2.53 -17.29 -14.58
N GLU A 5 -3.72 -17.84 -14.54
CA GLU A 5 -4.90 -17.05 -14.26
C GLU A 5 -4.89 -16.54 -12.83
N GLN A 6 -4.35 -17.32 -11.92
CA GLN A 6 -4.33 -16.94 -10.51
C GLN A 6 -3.41 -15.77 -10.25
N ALA A 7 -2.46 -15.51 -11.16
CA ALA A 7 -1.54 -14.41 -10.98
C ALA A 7 -2.14 -13.07 -11.38
N HIS A 8 -3.31 -13.05 -11.98
CA HIS A 8 -3.91 -11.82 -12.44
C HIS A 8 -4.65 -11.12 -11.31
N PRO A 9 -4.36 -9.85 -11.07
CA PRO A 9 -5.11 -9.10 -10.07
C PRO A 9 -6.50 -8.75 -10.58
N VAL A 10 -7.40 -8.53 -9.65
CA VAL A 10 -8.78 -8.14 -9.95
C VAL A 10 -9.01 -6.76 -9.39
N GLU A 11 -9.48 -5.86 -10.23
CA GLU A 11 -9.81 -4.51 -9.76
C GLU A 11 -11.10 -4.59 -8.94
N ILE A 12 -11.05 -4.09 -7.70
CA ILE A 12 -12.21 -4.13 -6.82
C ILE A 12 -12.68 -2.75 -6.40
N GLY A 13 -11.95 -1.71 -6.79
CA GLY A 13 -12.37 -0.34 -6.49
C GLY A 13 -11.46 0.64 -7.19
N ARG A 14 -11.95 1.87 -7.36
CA ARG A 14 -11.12 2.95 -7.91
C ARG A 14 -11.77 4.30 -7.67
N ASN A 15 -10.94 5.33 -7.75
CA ASN A 15 -11.41 6.70 -7.85
C ASN A 15 -10.49 7.39 -8.87
N PRO A 16 -10.61 8.69 -9.12
CA PRO A 16 -9.79 9.34 -10.15
C PRO A 16 -8.28 9.29 -9.87
N TRP A 17 -7.87 9.00 -8.63
CA TRP A 17 -6.46 9.08 -8.25
C TRP A 17 -5.81 7.73 -7.97
N GLY A 18 -6.58 6.67 -7.86
CA GLY A 18 -6.01 5.36 -7.56
C GLY A 18 -6.91 4.20 -7.91
N VAL A 19 -6.31 3.03 -8.06
CA VAL A 19 -7.00 1.78 -8.36
C VAL A 19 -6.67 0.78 -7.27
N VAL A 20 -7.68 0.07 -6.78
CA VAL A 20 -7.45 -0.98 -5.78
C VAL A 20 -7.61 -2.33 -6.45
N LEU A 21 -6.59 -3.15 -6.30
CA LEU A 21 -6.49 -4.46 -6.94
C LEU A 21 -6.38 -5.53 -5.87
N ASP A 22 -7.11 -6.63 -6.08
CA ASP A 22 -7.01 -7.79 -5.23
C ASP A 22 -6.15 -8.83 -5.94
N HIS A 23 -5.12 -9.33 -5.24
CA HIS A 23 -4.26 -10.40 -5.73
C HIS A 23 -4.59 -11.66 -4.92
N PRO A 24 -5.59 -12.43 -5.32
CA PRO A 24 -6.06 -13.55 -4.47
C PRO A 24 -4.98 -14.59 -4.20
N ALA A 25 -4.15 -14.88 -5.20
CA ALA A 25 -3.10 -15.88 -5.04
C ALA A 25 -2.06 -15.49 -4.00
N TRP A 26 -1.94 -14.20 -3.70
CA TRP A 26 -0.94 -13.68 -2.77
C TRP A 26 -1.56 -13.19 -1.48
N ARG A 27 -2.88 -13.25 -1.35
CA ARG A 27 -3.61 -12.69 -0.21
C ARG A 27 -3.23 -11.24 0.03
N THR A 28 -3.06 -10.48 -1.06
CA THR A 28 -2.53 -9.13 -1.02
C THR A 28 -3.52 -8.17 -1.67
N LEU A 29 -3.74 -7.03 -1.03
CA LEU A 29 -4.53 -5.95 -1.59
C LEU A 29 -3.57 -4.83 -1.98
N GLU A 30 -3.73 -4.30 -3.17
CA GLU A 30 -2.81 -3.28 -3.69
C GLU A 30 -3.57 -2.00 -4.00
N LEU A 31 -3.02 -0.86 -3.56
CA LEU A 31 -3.44 0.45 -4.04
C LEU A 31 -2.38 0.92 -5.02
N ARG A 32 -2.79 1.20 -6.26
CA ARG A 32 -1.88 1.74 -7.27
C ARG A 32 -2.26 3.19 -7.53
N TRP A 33 -1.38 4.11 -7.18
CA TRP A 33 -1.61 5.53 -7.45
C TRP A 33 -1.47 5.78 -8.94
N LEU A 34 -2.39 6.56 -9.49
CA LEU A 34 -2.37 6.93 -10.90
C LEU A 34 -1.61 8.24 -11.07
N PRO A 35 -1.01 8.47 -12.26
CA PRO A 35 -0.36 9.76 -12.52
C PRO A 35 -1.36 10.89 -12.48
N GLY A 36 -0.94 12.06 -12.02
CA GLY A 36 -1.78 13.25 -12.00
C GLY A 36 -1.63 13.99 -10.69
N ASP A 37 -2.20 15.17 -10.65
CA ASP A 37 -2.16 16.01 -9.47
C ASP A 37 -3.33 15.68 -8.55
N LEU A 38 -3.07 15.76 -7.27
CA LEU A 38 -4.13 15.53 -6.29
C LEU A 38 -3.91 16.47 -5.11
N THR A 39 -4.94 16.62 -4.29
CA THR A 39 -4.89 17.44 -3.08
C THR A 39 -4.76 16.54 -1.86
N ASP A 40 -4.54 17.15 -0.69
CA ASP A 40 -4.56 16.41 0.57
C ASP A 40 -5.90 15.70 0.77
N ALA A 41 -7.00 16.36 0.40
CA ALA A 41 -8.32 15.74 0.53
C ALA A 41 -8.44 14.52 -0.37
N ASP A 42 -7.92 14.61 -1.59
CA ASP A 42 -7.94 13.49 -2.54
C ASP A 42 -7.11 12.31 -2.01
N PHE A 43 -5.96 12.61 -1.42
CA PHE A 43 -5.11 11.60 -0.81
C PHE A 43 -5.86 10.88 0.32
N LYS A 44 -6.49 11.66 1.19
CA LYS A 44 -7.23 11.09 2.31
C LYS A 44 -8.38 10.23 1.84
N GLU A 45 -9.11 10.69 0.84
CA GLU A 45 -10.23 9.94 0.31
C GLU A 45 -9.78 8.62 -0.29
N THR A 46 -8.64 8.61 -0.98
CA THR A 46 -8.11 7.40 -1.60
C THR A 46 -7.64 6.40 -0.56
N LEU A 47 -6.95 6.87 0.49
CA LEU A 47 -6.54 5.97 1.57
C LEU A 47 -7.74 5.43 2.33
N ASP A 48 -8.78 6.24 2.48
CA ASP A 48 -10.00 5.79 3.14
C ASP A 48 -10.66 4.67 2.33
N LEU A 49 -10.71 4.82 1.01
CA LEU A 49 -11.22 3.77 0.14
C LEU A 49 -10.40 2.48 0.28
N PHE A 50 -9.08 2.60 0.27
CA PHE A 50 -8.21 1.44 0.38
C PHE A 50 -8.40 0.74 1.73
N ALA A 51 -8.48 1.52 2.80
CA ALA A 51 -8.70 0.95 4.13
C ALA A 51 -10.06 0.26 4.22
N GLU A 52 -11.09 0.87 3.66
CA GLU A 52 -12.43 0.28 3.67
C GLU A 52 -12.46 -1.05 2.94
N LEU A 53 -11.83 -1.12 1.77
CA LEU A 53 -11.75 -2.38 1.02
C LEU A 53 -10.91 -3.40 1.77
N GLY A 54 -9.87 -2.96 2.47
CA GLY A 54 -9.10 -3.85 3.33
C GLY A 54 -9.94 -4.45 4.42
N GLU A 55 -10.81 -3.66 5.02
CA GLU A 55 -11.71 -4.14 6.07
C GLU A 55 -12.71 -5.17 5.52
N GLN A 56 -13.12 -5.01 4.28
CA GLN A 56 -14.05 -5.94 3.66
C GLN A 56 -13.39 -7.23 3.21
N HIS A 57 -12.14 -7.16 2.75
CA HIS A 57 -11.46 -8.32 2.17
C HIS A 57 -10.49 -9.02 3.10
N ASN A 58 -10.08 -8.36 4.18
CA ASN A 58 -9.16 -8.92 5.19
C ASN A 58 -7.91 -9.53 4.56
N PRO A 59 -7.14 -8.76 3.80
CA PRO A 59 -5.93 -9.28 3.17
C PRO A 59 -4.87 -9.57 4.23
N GLN A 60 -3.99 -10.51 3.93
CA GLN A 60 -2.86 -10.80 4.79
C GLN A 60 -1.76 -9.76 4.62
N PHE A 61 -1.61 -9.25 3.40
CA PHE A 61 -0.59 -8.25 3.09
C PHE A 61 -1.20 -7.11 2.30
N MET A 62 -0.57 -5.93 2.36
CA MET A 62 -0.96 -4.81 1.55
C MET A 62 0.25 -4.23 0.84
N ILE A 63 0.04 -3.71 -0.39
CA ILE A 63 1.05 -3.00 -1.16
C ILE A 63 0.47 -1.68 -1.63
N ILE A 64 1.24 -0.61 -1.53
CA ILE A 64 0.91 0.64 -2.20
C ILE A 64 1.97 0.88 -3.26
N ASP A 65 1.52 0.92 -4.52
CA ASP A 65 2.40 1.26 -5.63
C ASP A 65 2.39 2.77 -5.79
N ALA A 66 3.43 3.41 -5.31
CA ALA A 66 3.57 4.86 -5.31
C ALA A 66 4.57 5.34 -6.36
N THR A 67 4.86 4.52 -7.37
CA THR A 67 5.85 4.90 -8.38
C THR A 67 5.44 6.14 -9.15
N ASP A 68 4.14 6.36 -9.35
CA ASP A 68 3.64 7.54 -10.06
C ASP A 68 3.08 8.61 -9.11
N PHE A 69 3.26 8.42 -7.81
CA PHE A 69 2.73 9.35 -6.83
C PHE A 69 3.57 10.63 -6.78
N ARG A 70 2.91 11.78 -6.84
CA ARG A 70 3.59 13.08 -6.82
C ARG A 70 2.78 14.08 -6.03
N HIS A 71 2.87 14.04 -4.76
CA HIS A 71 2.12 14.98 -3.94
C HIS A 71 2.93 15.35 -2.71
N GLU A 72 3.00 16.62 -2.41
CA GLU A 72 3.61 17.10 -1.19
C GLU A 72 2.53 17.28 -0.15
N PHE A 73 2.70 16.66 0.99
CA PHE A 73 1.67 16.67 2.01
C PHE A 73 1.67 17.97 2.78
N GLY A 74 0.46 18.48 3.04
CA GLY A 74 0.29 19.61 3.91
C GLY A 74 0.42 19.23 5.38
N PRO A 75 0.26 20.22 6.27
CA PRO A 75 0.39 19.96 7.71
C PRO A 75 -0.67 18.98 8.20
N GLY A 76 -0.27 18.05 9.04
CA GLY A 76 -1.18 17.14 9.70
C GLY A 76 -1.61 15.93 8.91
N VAL A 77 -1.21 15.82 7.63
CA VAL A 77 -1.66 14.70 6.79
C VAL A 77 -1.05 13.38 7.27
N MET A 78 0.24 13.39 7.60
CA MET A 78 0.90 12.17 8.05
C MET A 78 0.39 11.75 9.43
N GLU A 79 0.09 12.70 10.30
CA GLU A 79 -0.51 12.41 11.59
C GLU A 79 -1.89 11.80 11.42
N TRP A 80 -2.68 12.36 10.51
CA TRP A 80 -3.99 11.81 10.20
C TRP A 80 -3.89 10.35 9.73
N ARG A 81 -2.93 10.10 8.84
CA ARG A 81 -2.70 8.74 8.32
C ARG A 81 -2.36 7.79 9.46
N ALA A 82 -1.46 8.20 10.34
CA ALA A 82 -1.04 7.37 11.46
C ALA A 82 -2.18 7.08 12.44
N GLU A 83 -3.05 8.06 12.65
CA GLU A 83 -4.13 7.93 13.63
C GLU A 83 -5.39 7.29 13.08
N LYS A 84 -5.72 7.55 11.81
CA LYS A 84 -7.02 7.18 11.27
C LYS A 84 -6.97 6.05 10.25
N ILE A 85 -5.84 5.81 9.63
CA ILE A 85 -5.72 4.84 8.53
C ILE A 85 -4.93 3.60 8.94
N ILE A 86 -3.72 3.80 9.45
CA ILE A 86 -2.83 2.66 9.76
C ILE A 86 -3.47 1.68 10.74
N PRO A 87 -4.13 2.12 11.82
CA PRO A 87 -4.77 1.15 12.72
C PRO A 87 -5.85 0.31 12.04
N ARG A 88 -6.50 0.83 11.02
CA ARG A 88 -7.52 0.09 10.29
C ARG A 88 -6.91 -1.09 9.53
N TYR A 89 -5.70 -0.90 8.97
CA TYR A 89 -5.01 -1.99 8.30
C TYR A 89 -4.72 -3.13 9.27
N GLY A 90 -4.18 -2.78 10.44
CA GLY A 90 -3.89 -3.79 11.46
C GLY A 90 -5.13 -4.51 11.92
N ALA A 91 -6.22 -3.77 12.14
CA ALA A 91 -7.48 -4.36 12.56
C ALA A 91 -8.06 -5.30 11.50
N ALA A 92 -7.76 -5.04 10.22
CA ALA A 92 -8.20 -5.90 9.12
C ALA A 92 -7.38 -7.19 9.01
N GLY A 93 -6.29 -7.31 9.76
CA GLY A 93 -5.48 -8.51 9.78
C GLY A 93 -4.20 -8.44 8.97
N VAL A 94 -3.80 -7.24 8.53
CA VAL A 94 -2.60 -7.07 7.73
C VAL A 94 -1.38 -7.41 8.57
N GLN A 95 -0.51 -8.26 8.02
CA GLN A 95 0.70 -8.72 8.71
C GLN A 95 1.97 -8.06 8.21
N LYS A 96 1.97 -7.55 6.97
CA LYS A 96 3.09 -6.81 6.38
C LYS A 96 2.55 -5.81 5.38
N PHE A 97 3.25 -4.69 5.27
CA PHE A 97 2.84 -3.62 4.35
C PHE A 97 4.07 -3.21 3.54
N ALA A 98 3.95 -3.22 2.21
CA ALA A 98 5.04 -2.86 1.33
C ALA A 98 4.69 -1.64 0.50
N PHE A 99 5.69 -0.78 0.29
CA PHE A 99 5.58 0.34 -0.64
C PHE A 99 6.47 0.08 -1.84
N LEU A 100 5.94 0.33 -3.04
CA LEU A 100 6.73 0.39 -4.26
C LEU A 100 6.99 1.86 -4.54
N VAL A 101 8.25 2.24 -4.60
CA VAL A 101 8.64 3.64 -4.76
C VAL A 101 9.75 3.72 -5.79
N LYS A 102 9.94 4.91 -6.35
CA LYS A 102 11.06 5.13 -7.26
C LYS A 102 12.35 5.07 -6.47
N PRO A 103 13.45 4.61 -7.08
CA PRO A 103 14.73 4.64 -6.40
C PRO A 103 15.04 6.05 -5.90
N GLY A 104 15.44 6.15 -4.64
CA GLY A 104 15.74 7.43 -4.02
C GLY A 104 14.54 8.18 -3.47
N PHE A 105 13.32 7.65 -3.61
CA PHE A 105 12.13 8.29 -3.07
C PHE A 105 11.76 7.59 -1.76
N PRO A 106 11.40 8.35 -0.76
CA PRO A 106 11.34 9.82 -0.70
C PRO A 106 12.67 10.49 -0.37
N GLY A 107 13.76 9.87 -0.67
CA GLY A 107 15.07 10.45 -0.47
C GLY A 107 15.75 10.05 0.81
N THR A 108 14.99 9.72 1.81
CA THR A 108 15.52 9.31 3.12
C THR A 108 15.30 7.83 3.41
N VAL A 109 14.62 7.13 2.52
CA VAL A 109 14.33 5.70 2.70
C VAL A 109 15.24 4.90 1.80
N GLU A 110 15.94 3.93 2.37
CA GLU A 110 16.79 3.03 1.61
C GLU A 110 15.99 1.84 1.17
N GLU A 111 16.12 1.52 -0.11
CA GLU A 111 15.47 0.33 -0.65
C GLU A 111 16.00 -0.90 0.07
N GLY A 112 15.10 -1.77 0.49
CA GLY A 112 15.49 -2.99 1.18
C GLY A 112 15.97 -2.75 2.59
N ALA A 113 15.74 -1.57 3.13
CA ALA A 113 16.11 -1.29 4.51
C ALA A 113 15.35 -2.23 5.44
N GLN A 114 15.86 -2.36 6.65
CA GLN A 114 15.23 -3.23 7.63
C GLN A 114 13.78 -2.83 7.84
N PRO A 115 12.85 -3.78 7.72
CA PRO A 115 11.46 -3.48 7.99
C PRO A 115 11.28 -3.06 9.44
N ALA A 116 10.41 -2.10 9.66
CA ALA A 116 10.17 -1.59 11.00
C ALA A 116 8.68 -1.34 11.18
N VAL A 117 8.24 -1.44 12.43
CA VAL A 117 6.88 -1.04 12.76
C VAL A 117 6.83 0.48 12.74
N GLU A 118 5.92 1.02 11.92
CA GLU A 118 5.86 2.45 11.71
C GLU A 118 4.76 3.07 12.55
N GLY A 119 5.12 3.98 13.43
CA GLY A 119 4.13 4.71 14.22
C GLY A 119 3.19 3.81 14.97
N SER A 120 1.90 3.93 14.70
CA SER A 120 0.87 3.14 15.36
C SER A 120 0.59 1.80 14.66
N ALA A 121 1.37 1.43 13.68
CA ALA A 121 1.17 0.17 12.98
C ALA A 121 1.50 -1.01 13.87
N SER A 122 0.78 -2.12 13.68
CA SER A 122 1.05 -3.36 14.39
C SER A 122 1.77 -4.36 13.50
N PHE A 123 2.31 -3.90 12.38
CA PHE A 123 2.95 -4.75 11.37
C PHE A 123 4.18 -4.03 10.80
N PRO A 124 5.17 -4.79 10.30
CA PRO A 124 6.33 -4.15 9.69
C PRO A 124 6.01 -3.60 8.30
N THR A 125 6.72 -2.56 7.92
CA THR A 125 6.58 -1.88 6.65
C THR A 125 7.93 -1.88 5.93
N GLY A 126 7.91 -2.18 4.63
CA GLY A 126 9.14 -2.18 3.82
C GLY A 126 8.95 -1.33 2.58
N TRP A 127 10.07 -0.83 2.04
CA TRP A 127 10.07 0.02 0.84
C TRP A 127 10.96 -0.60 -0.22
N PHE A 128 10.44 -0.72 -1.44
CA PHE A 128 11.12 -1.45 -2.52
C PHE A 128 10.94 -0.69 -3.84
N SER A 129 11.90 -0.86 -4.74
CA SER A 129 11.81 -0.26 -6.07
C SER A 129 11.32 -1.23 -7.14
N THR A 130 11.18 -2.52 -6.80
CA THR A 130 10.63 -3.50 -7.75
C THR A 130 9.58 -4.34 -7.08
N ARG A 131 8.61 -4.81 -7.88
CA ARG A 131 7.56 -5.69 -7.38
C ARG A 131 8.13 -7.01 -6.91
N GLU A 132 9.13 -7.53 -7.60
CA GLU A 132 9.73 -8.80 -7.23
C GLU A 132 10.27 -8.77 -5.82
N ARG A 133 10.98 -7.71 -5.46
CA ARG A 133 11.54 -7.61 -4.12
C ARG A 133 10.47 -7.46 -3.06
N ALA A 134 9.44 -6.68 -3.37
CA ALA A 134 8.33 -6.51 -2.45
C ALA A 134 7.64 -7.85 -2.19
N TYR A 135 7.35 -8.60 -3.25
CA TYR A 135 6.68 -9.89 -3.12
C TYR A 135 7.54 -10.90 -2.38
N GLN A 136 8.85 -10.91 -2.65
CA GLN A 136 9.76 -11.79 -1.93
C GLN A 136 9.72 -11.51 -0.43
N TRP A 137 9.76 -10.23 -0.08
CA TRP A 137 9.74 -9.87 1.33
C TRP A 137 8.41 -10.22 1.99
N LEU A 138 7.30 -10.00 1.30
CA LEU A 138 5.99 -10.35 1.86
C LEU A 138 5.88 -11.85 2.10
N ALA A 139 6.50 -12.65 1.24
CA ALA A 139 6.45 -14.10 1.36
C ALA A 139 7.38 -14.68 2.42
N GLU A 140 8.33 -13.89 2.94
CA GLU A 140 9.24 -14.36 3.98
C GLU A 140 8.51 -14.60 5.28
N LYS A 141 8.97 -15.56 6.01
CA LYS A 141 8.34 -15.90 7.30
C LYS A 141 8.95 -15.18 8.49
#